data_ae6b069402a48bc4b53c1875ee3acf61
#
_entry.id   ae6b069402a48bc4b53c1875ee3acf61
#
_cell.length_a   1.000
_cell.length_b   1.000
_cell.length_c   1.000
_cell.angle_alpha   90.00
_cell.angle_beta   90.00
_cell.angle_gamma   90.00
#
_symmetry.space_group_name_H-M   'P 1'
#
loop_
_entity.id
_entity.type
_entity.pdbx_description
1 polymer ?
#
loop_
_entity_poly.entity_id
_entity_poly.type
_entity_poly.pdbx_seq_one_letter_code
_entity_poly.pdbx_strand_id
1 'polypeptide(L)'
;EAFRQELHDWLDKNMEEMRQRRGRQGAQGGPGPDMDSDEAQQFTRWWHKKLHDAGYVGIAWPKEYGGRGATIMEQLIFNEEMAKHHAPGGVGGLGIGWAGPTIMAAGSEEQKKRFLPRILSGEDVWCQAFSEPEAGSDLANCRTKAVEDGDDYVVNGQKVWTTGGMRADWAILLAKTEFAPDVPKHRTFSYFLMD
;
A
#
# COMPACT_ATOMS: atom_id res chain seq x y z
N GLU A 1 -8.93 -18.99 -18.42
CA GLU A 1 -8.09 -18.91 -19.62
C GLU A 1 -8.13 -17.50 -20.25
N ALA A 2 -9.30 -16.89 -20.51
CA ALA A 2 -9.41 -15.57 -21.15
C ALA A 2 -8.63 -14.48 -20.40
N PHE A 3 -8.76 -14.40 -19.07
CA PHE A 3 -8.01 -13.45 -18.24
C PHE A 3 -6.49 -13.69 -18.30
N ARG A 4 -6.05 -14.94 -18.33
CA ARG A 4 -4.62 -15.28 -18.47
C ARG A 4 -4.07 -14.76 -19.80
N GLN A 5 -4.80 -15.00 -20.90
CA GLN A 5 -4.38 -14.55 -22.22
C GLN A 5 -4.34 -13.01 -22.31
N GLU A 6 -5.38 -12.33 -21.82
CA GLU A 6 -5.44 -10.87 -21.73
C GLU A 6 -4.21 -10.29 -21.02
N LEU A 7 -3.89 -10.82 -19.85
CA LEU A 7 -2.76 -10.34 -19.04
C LEU A 7 -1.42 -10.67 -19.67
N HIS A 8 -1.28 -11.87 -20.24
CA HIS A 8 -0.07 -12.31 -20.95
C HIS A 8 0.24 -11.37 -22.11
N ASP A 9 -0.73 -11.12 -22.99
CA ASP A 9 -0.57 -10.25 -24.15
C ASP A 9 -0.24 -8.80 -23.71
N TRP A 10 -0.85 -8.34 -22.63
CA TRP A 10 -0.54 -7.02 -22.07
C TRP A 10 0.88 -6.95 -21.54
N LEU A 11 1.33 -7.97 -20.79
CA LEU A 11 2.68 -8.05 -20.26
C LEU A 11 3.71 -8.12 -21.40
N ASP A 12 3.55 -8.99 -22.38
CA ASP A 12 4.47 -9.10 -23.50
C ASP A 12 4.67 -7.75 -24.21
N LYS A 13 3.58 -7.03 -24.45
CA LYS A 13 3.63 -5.71 -25.07
C LYS A 13 4.36 -4.65 -24.25
N ASN A 14 4.21 -4.68 -22.91
CA ASN A 14 4.71 -3.61 -22.03
C ASN A 14 6.06 -3.93 -21.39
N MET A 15 6.45 -5.22 -21.31
CA MET A 15 7.71 -5.61 -20.66
C MET A 15 8.95 -5.18 -21.46
N GLU A 16 8.87 -5.08 -22.78
CA GLU A 16 10.00 -4.61 -23.58
C GLU A 16 10.30 -3.13 -23.25
N GLU A 17 9.30 -2.26 -23.20
CA GLU A 17 9.49 -0.86 -22.79
C GLU A 17 10.00 -0.76 -21.34
N MET A 18 9.47 -1.62 -20.47
CA MET A 18 9.90 -1.70 -19.07
C MET A 18 11.40 -2.04 -18.97
N ARG A 19 11.86 -3.07 -19.69
CA ARG A 19 13.28 -3.48 -19.69
C ARG A 19 14.19 -2.40 -20.26
N GLN A 20 13.78 -1.73 -21.35
CA GLN A 20 14.55 -0.63 -21.94
C GLN A 20 14.70 0.55 -20.98
N ARG A 21 13.65 0.92 -20.25
CA ARG A 21 13.73 1.96 -19.24
C ARG A 21 14.59 1.54 -18.06
N ARG A 22 14.45 0.31 -17.56
CA ARG A 22 15.25 -0.24 -16.47
C ARG A 22 16.73 -0.45 -16.87
N GLY A 23 16.99 -0.89 -18.10
CA GLY A 23 18.33 -1.14 -18.61
C GLY A 23 19.17 0.12 -18.75
N ARG A 24 18.58 1.28 -18.98
CA ARG A 24 19.27 2.58 -18.95
C ARG A 24 19.79 2.94 -17.55
N GLN A 25 19.19 2.39 -16.50
CA GLN A 25 19.58 2.61 -15.11
C GLN A 25 20.61 1.59 -14.60
N GLY A 26 20.70 0.38 -15.19
CA GLY A 26 21.54 -0.72 -14.74
C GLY A 26 22.80 -1.00 -15.57
N ALA A 27 23.01 -0.29 -16.66
CA ALA A 27 24.06 -0.62 -17.66
C ALA A 27 25.50 -0.26 -17.23
N GLN A 28 25.73 0.27 -16.04
CA GLN A 28 27.07 0.75 -15.60
C GLN A 28 27.74 -0.09 -14.51
N GLY A 29 27.42 -1.37 -14.35
CA GLY A 29 28.21 -2.31 -13.52
C GLY A 29 28.43 -1.93 -12.06
N GLY A 30 27.58 -1.04 -11.52
CA GLY A 30 27.57 -0.63 -10.11
C GLY A 30 26.74 -1.56 -9.23
N PRO A 31 26.77 -1.39 -7.90
CA PRO A 31 25.80 -2.01 -7.01
C PRO A 31 24.41 -1.72 -7.57
N GLY A 32 23.50 -2.72 -7.52
CA GLY A 32 22.18 -2.63 -8.14
C GLY A 32 21.47 -1.30 -7.87
N PRO A 33 20.44 -0.92 -8.64
CA PRO A 33 19.86 0.42 -8.57
C PRO A 33 19.49 0.72 -7.11
N ASP A 34 19.96 1.87 -6.63
CA ASP A 34 19.48 2.41 -5.34
C ASP A 34 17.97 2.60 -5.46
N MET A 35 17.23 1.69 -4.83
CA MET A 35 15.76 1.73 -4.85
C MET A 35 15.23 3.02 -4.20
N ASP A 36 16.12 3.77 -3.54
CA ASP A 36 15.83 5.02 -2.88
C ASP A 36 16.14 6.25 -3.76
N SER A 37 16.71 6.05 -4.94
CA SER A 37 16.95 7.14 -5.88
C SER A 37 15.65 7.70 -6.49
N ASP A 38 15.66 8.99 -6.82
CA ASP A 38 14.54 9.66 -7.52
C ASP A 38 14.20 8.96 -8.84
N GLU A 39 15.20 8.46 -9.55
CA GLU A 39 15.03 7.74 -10.81
C GLU A 39 14.28 6.42 -10.63
N ALA A 40 14.62 5.64 -9.58
CA ALA A 40 13.91 4.41 -9.27
C ALA A 40 12.45 4.68 -8.87
N GLN A 41 12.21 5.78 -8.16
CA GLN A 41 10.85 6.20 -7.81
C GLN A 41 10.04 6.61 -9.03
N GLN A 42 10.61 7.43 -9.92
CA GLN A 42 9.96 7.83 -11.16
C GLN A 42 9.64 6.61 -12.03
N PHE A 43 10.55 5.66 -12.12
CA PHE A 43 10.32 4.41 -12.83
C PHE A 43 9.16 3.62 -12.22
N THR A 44 9.14 3.46 -10.88
CA THR A 44 8.10 2.69 -10.19
C THR A 44 6.73 3.35 -10.30
N ARG A 45 6.65 4.68 -10.22
CA ARG A 45 5.41 5.45 -10.45
C ARG A 45 4.94 5.34 -11.90
N TRP A 46 5.84 5.41 -12.87
CA TRP A 46 5.51 5.22 -14.29
C TRP A 46 4.94 3.81 -14.54
N TRP A 47 5.57 2.76 -13.99
CA TRP A 47 5.09 1.39 -14.13
C TRP A 47 3.74 1.19 -13.43
N HIS A 48 3.60 1.74 -12.23
CA HIS A 48 2.33 1.72 -11.50
C HIS A 48 1.20 2.36 -12.32
N LYS A 49 1.47 3.50 -12.95
CA LYS A 49 0.49 4.15 -13.82
C LYS A 49 0.06 3.25 -14.97
N LYS A 50 0.98 2.53 -15.61
CA LYS A 50 0.63 1.56 -16.66
C LYS A 50 -0.27 0.43 -16.14
N LEU A 51 0.05 -0.12 -14.97
CA LEU A 51 -0.79 -1.14 -14.32
C LEU A 51 -2.17 -0.57 -13.97
N HIS A 52 -2.22 0.64 -13.44
CA HIS A 52 -3.47 1.32 -13.08
C HIS A 52 -4.34 1.59 -14.31
N ASP A 53 -3.78 2.17 -15.37
CA ASP A 53 -4.51 2.49 -16.60
C ASP A 53 -5.07 1.23 -17.30
N ALA A 54 -4.43 0.07 -17.08
CA ALA A 54 -4.88 -1.22 -17.56
C ALA A 54 -5.83 -1.96 -16.58
N GLY A 55 -6.12 -1.37 -15.41
CA GLY A 55 -6.98 -1.97 -14.39
C GLY A 55 -6.35 -3.16 -13.66
N TYR A 56 -5.02 -3.20 -13.57
CA TYR A 56 -4.27 -4.26 -12.87
C TYR A 56 -3.79 -3.86 -11.47
N VAL A 57 -4.13 -2.65 -11.00
CA VAL A 57 -3.94 -2.24 -9.61
C VAL A 57 -5.19 -2.56 -8.82
N GLY A 58 -5.04 -3.09 -7.61
CA GLY A 58 -6.17 -3.40 -6.74
C GLY A 58 -7.18 -4.37 -7.38
N ILE A 59 -6.71 -5.37 -8.13
CA ILE A 59 -7.58 -6.27 -8.91
C ILE A 59 -8.63 -6.99 -8.05
N ALA A 60 -8.33 -7.24 -6.78
CA ALA A 60 -9.23 -7.86 -5.81
C ALA A 60 -10.32 -6.89 -5.29
N TRP A 61 -10.12 -5.58 -5.43
CA TRP A 61 -11.08 -4.61 -4.91
C TRP A 61 -12.40 -4.68 -5.69
N PRO A 62 -13.53 -4.40 -5.02
CA PRO A 62 -14.83 -4.26 -5.67
C PRO A 62 -14.79 -3.24 -6.80
N LYS A 63 -15.58 -3.48 -7.86
CA LYS A 63 -15.66 -2.57 -9.01
C LYS A 63 -16.11 -1.16 -8.65
N GLU A 64 -16.99 -1.04 -7.65
CA GLU A 64 -17.48 0.23 -7.12
C GLU A 64 -16.37 1.13 -6.55
N TYR A 65 -15.26 0.53 -6.11
CA TYR A 65 -14.08 1.23 -5.61
C TYR A 65 -12.92 1.28 -6.62
N GLY A 66 -13.18 0.98 -7.89
CA GLY A 66 -12.20 1.07 -8.97
C GLY A 66 -11.37 -0.21 -9.20
N GLY A 67 -11.61 -1.28 -8.47
CA GLY A 67 -10.99 -2.58 -8.71
C GLY A 67 -11.67 -3.38 -9.81
N ARG A 68 -11.13 -4.55 -10.13
CA ARG A 68 -11.73 -5.48 -11.12
C ARG A 68 -12.78 -6.42 -10.50
N GLY A 69 -12.82 -6.57 -9.17
CA GLY A 69 -13.61 -7.60 -8.50
C GLY A 69 -13.12 -9.00 -8.85
N ALA A 70 -11.80 -9.15 -9.04
CA ALA A 70 -11.20 -10.40 -9.50
C ALA A 70 -11.43 -11.53 -8.50
N THR A 71 -11.81 -12.68 -9.01
CA THR A 71 -11.92 -13.92 -8.24
C THR A 71 -10.56 -14.35 -7.70
N ILE A 72 -10.53 -15.21 -6.68
CA ILE A 72 -9.29 -15.77 -6.13
C ILE A 72 -8.46 -16.43 -7.23
N MET A 73 -9.10 -17.10 -8.19
CA MET A 73 -8.41 -17.75 -9.32
C MET A 73 -7.75 -16.70 -10.25
N GLU A 74 -8.42 -15.59 -10.53
CA GLU A 74 -7.85 -14.54 -11.34
C GLU A 74 -6.69 -13.82 -10.63
N GLN A 75 -6.79 -13.65 -9.30
CA GLN A 75 -5.68 -13.13 -8.48
C GLN A 75 -4.46 -14.06 -8.52
N LEU A 76 -4.67 -15.37 -8.44
CA LEU A 76 -3.61 -16.36 -8.58
C LEU A 76 -2.95 -16.29 -9.96
N ILE A 77 -3.77 -16.27 -11.02
CA ILE A 77 -3.28 -16.12 -12.40
C ILE A 77 -2.47 -14.84 -12.56
N PHE A 78 -2.95 -13.72 -12.00
CA PHE A 78 -2.23 -12.45 -12.02
C PHE A 78 -0.84 -12.57 -11.40
N ASN A 79 -0.76 -13.14 -10.21
CA ASN A 79 0.52 -13.32 -9.52
C ASN A 79 1.48 -14.25 -10.29
N GLU A 80 0.95 -15.34 -10.88
CA GLU A 80 1.74 -16.25 -11.71
C GLU A 80 2.30 -15.57 -12.96
N GLU A 81 1.47 -14.85 -13.70
CA GLU A 81 1.92 -14.18 -14.93
C GLU A 81 2.90 -13.03 -14.63
N MET A 82 2.64 -12.22 -13.60
CA MET A 82 3.59 -11.20 -13.15
C MET A 82 4.96 -11.80 -12.79
N ALA A 83 4.96 -12.93 -12.07
CA ALA A 83 6.18 -13.62 -11.69
C ALA A 83 6.91 -14.23 -12.90
N LYS A 84 6.22 -14.89 -13.83
CA LYS A 84 6.80 -15.47 -15.05
C LYS A 84 7.50 -14.40 -15.92
N HIS A 85 6.89 -13.24 -16.03
CA HIS A 85 7.46 -12.13 -16.80
C HIS A 85 8.50 -11.32 -16.03
N HIS A 86 8.76 -11.65 -14.76
CA HIS A 86 9.59 -10.84 -13.85
C HIS A 86 9.12 -9.37 -13.79
N ALA A 87 7.80 -9.17 -13.92
CA ALA A 87 7.19 -7.85 -13.87
C ALA A 87 7.22 -7.32 -12.42
N PRO A 88 7.69 -6.08 -12.19
CA PRO A 88 7.68 -5.51 -10.86
C PRO A 88 6.26 -5.18 -10.40
N GLY A 89 6.05 -5.15 -9.09
CA GLY A 89 4.87 -4.52 -8.52
C GLY A 89 4.85 -3.00 -8.74
N GLY A 90 3.71 -2.40 -8.48
CA GLY A 90 3.58 -0.94 -8.47
C GLY A 90 3.97 -0.32 -7.13
N VAL A 91 3.69 0.98 -6.96
CA VAL A 91 3.81 1.69 -5.68
C VAL A 91 2.64 1.35 -4.75
N GLY A 92 2.80 1.64 -3.48
CA GLY A 92 1.67 1.69 -2.54
C GLY A 92 1.08 0.35 -2.13
N GLY A 93 1.88 -0.73 -2.11
CA GLY A 93 1.39 -2.06 -1.71
C GLY A 93 0.68 -2.08 -0.36
N LEU A 94 1.12 -1.27 0.63
CA LEU A 94 0.46 -1.14 1.93
C LEU A 94 -0.88 -0.39 1.82
N GLY A 95 -0.97 0.62 0.94
CA GLY A 95 -2.23 1.28 0.63
C GLY A 95 -3.25 0.31 0.03
N ILE A 96 -2.83 -0.45 -0.98
CA ILE A 96 -3.69 -1.39 -1.72
C ILE A 96 -4.09 -2.60 -0.86
N GLY A 97 -3.14 -3.16 -0.10
CA GLY A 97 -3.35 -4.41 0.65
C GLY A 97 -3.90 -4.21 2.06
N TRP A 98 -3.75 -3.03 2.67
CA TRP A 98 -4.06 -2.80 4.09
C TRP A 98 -4.95 -1.58 4.30
N ALA A 99 -4.51 -0.36 3.94
CA ALA A 99 -5.27 0.85 4.18
C ALA A 99 -6.60 0.85 3.41
N GLY A 100 -6.57 0.57 2.11
CA GLY A 100 -7.76 0.55 1.26
C GLY A 100 -8.83 -0.44 1.74
N PRO A 101 -8.50 -1.73 1.96
CA PRO A 101 -9.46 -2.69 2.51
C PRO A 101 -10.05 -2.26 3.86
N THR A 102 -9.26 -1.65 4.74
CA THR A 102 -9.77 -1.13 6.03
C THR A 102 -10.71 0.05 5.82
N ILE A 103 -10.35 1.00 4.93
CA ILE A 103 -11.20 2.13 4.59
C ILE A 103 -12.51 1.67 3.93
N MET A 104 -12.46 0.67 3.04
CA MET A 104 -13.68 0.10 2.43
C MET A 104 -14.59 -0.52 3.48
N ALA A 105 -14.03 -1.20 4.48
CA ALA A 105 -14.80 -1.90 5.51
C ALA A 105 -15.34 -0.98 6.61
N ALA A 106 -14.60 0.05 7.02
CA ALA A 106 -14.89 0.82 8.22
C ALA A 106 -14.85 2.35 8.03
N GLY A 107 -14.38 2.84 6.89
CA GLY A 107 -14.31 4.28 6.62
C GLY A 107 -15.66 4.91 6.31
N SER A 108 -15.77 6.22 6.56
CA SER A 108 -16.92 7.01 6.11
C SER A 108 -16.96 7.13 4.58
N GLU A 109 -18.11 7.51 4.03
CA GLU A 109 -18.23 7.71 2.57
C GLU A 109 -17.31 8.83 2.05
N GLU A 110 -17.05 9.86 2.86
CA GLU A 110 -16.08 10.91 2.54
C GLU A 110 -14.66 10.34 2.50
N GLN A 111 -14.28 9.51 3.47
CA GLN A 111 -12.98 8.85 3.49
C GLN A 111 -12.80 7.93 2.29
N LYS A 112 -13.80 7.12 1.97
CA LYS A 112 -13.77 6.24 0.79
C LYS A 112 -13.57 7.03 -0.51
N LYS A 113 -14.34 8.10 -0.71
CA LYS A 113 -14.24 8.97 -1.90
C LYS A 113 -12.91 9.70 -1.98
N ARG A 114 -12.35 10.10 -0.84
CA ARG A 114 -11.06 10.82 -0.78
C ARG A 114 -9.89 9.91 -1.06
N PHE A 115 -9.81 8.77 -0.38
CA PHE A 115 -8.59 7.98 -0.32
C PHE A 115 -8.52 6.84 -1.34
N LEU A 116 -9.61 6.11 -1.59
CA LEU A 116 -9.54 4.90 -2.42
C LEU A 116 -9.06 5.17 -3.85
N PRO A 117 -9.52 6.19 -4.57
CA PRO A 117 -9.01 6.50 -5.91
C PRO A 117 -7.52 6.86 -5.90
N ARG A 118 -7.06 7.61 -4.88
CA ARG A 118 -5.68 8.07 -4.77
C ARG A 118 -4.71 6.94 -4.38
N ILE A 119 -5.18 5.96 -3.60
CA ILE A 119 -4.45 4.72 -3.32
C ILE A 119 -4.27 3.91 -4.61
N LEU A 120 -5.32 3.74 -5.42
CA LEU A 120 -5.24 2.97 -6.66
C LEU A 120 -4.36 3.65 -7.72
N SER A 121 -4.45 4.97 -7.86
CA SER A 121 -3.63 5.72 -8.81
C SER A 121 -2.15 5.81 -8.39
N GLY A 122 -1.85 5.56 -7.11
CA GLY A 122 -0.51 5.74 -6.54
C GLY A 122 -0.14 7.21 -6.29
N GLU A 123 -1.13 8.11 -6.29
CA GLU A 123 -0.95 9.49 -5.83
C GLU A 123 -0.61 9.54 -4.35
N ASP A 124 -1.35 8.77 -3.54
CA ASP A 124 -1.09 8.64 -2.11
C ASP A 124 -0.38 7.31 -1.84
N VAL A 125 0.84 7.38 -1.35
CA VAL A 125 1.62 6.24 -0.89
C VAL A 125 1.45 6.10 0.62
N TRP A 126 1.15 4.90 1.08
CA TRP A 126 0.84 4.62 2.48
C TRP A 126 1.90 3.77 3.14
N CYS A 127 2.19 4.06 4.41
CA CYS A 127 2.98 3.21 5.29
C CYS A 127 2.14 2.73 6.48
N GLN A 128 2.74 1.82 7.27
CA GLN A 128 2.10 1.25 8.46
C GLN A 128 2.89 1.60 9.72
N ALA A 129 2.25 2.30 10.65
CA ALA A 129 2.80 2.72 11.94
C ALA A 129 2.15 1.93 13.09
N PHE A 130 2.45 0.62 13.19
CA PHE A 130 1.89 -0.28 14.20
C PHE A 130 2.91 -0.66 15.26
N SER A 131 4.02 -1.29 14.85
CA SER A 131 5.03 -1.84 15.75
C SER A 131 5.72 -0.76 16.58
N GLU A 132 6.09 -1.11 17.80
CA GLU A 132 6.87 -0.29 18.72
C GLU A 132 8.12 -1.07 19.19
N PRO A 133 9.13 -0.43 19.80
CA PRO A 133 10.33 -1.13 20.25
C PRO A 133 10.03 -2.36 21.11
N GLU A 134 8.97 -2.31 21.92
CA GLU A 134 8.58 -3.39 22.86
C GLU A 134 7.29 -4.13 22.43
N ALA A 135 6.72 -3.82 21.26
CA ALA A 135 5.46 -4.39 20.81
C ALA A 135 5.45 -4.64 19.29
N GLY A 136 5.69 -5.88 18.91
CA GLY A 136 5.55 -6.37 17.53
C GLY A 136 4.36 -7.32 17.43
N SER A 137 4.62 -8.64 17.53
CA SER A 137 3.55 -9.65 17.51
C SER A 137 2.54 -9.49 18.65
N ASP A 138 2.99 -9.04 19.81
CA ASP A 138 2.10 -8.63 20.91
C ASP A 138 1.67 -7.17 20.75
N LEU A 139 0.88 -6.92 19.71
CA LEU A 139 0.41 -5.58 19.33
C LEU A 139 -0.43 -4.92 20.43
N ALA A 140 -1.12 -5.71 21.27
CA ALA A 140 -1.90 -5.21 22.39
C ALA A 140 -1.07 -4.50 23.47
N ASN A 141 0.26 -4.67 23.47
CA ASN A 141 1.17 -3.97 24.37
C ASN A 141 1.70 -2.63 23.81
N CYS A 142 1.29 -2.20 22.64
CA CYS A 142 1.63 -0.87 22.12
C CYS A 142 1.29 0.22 23.14
N ARG A 143 2.14 1.24 23.22
CA ARG A 143 2.06 2.32 24.22
C ARG A 143 1.77 3.69 23.62
N THR A 144 1.86 3.86 22.29
CA THR A 144 1.50 5.11 21.62
C THR A 144 0.08 5.50 21.99
N LYS A 145 -0.09 6.75 22.39
CA LYS A 145 -1.36 7.32 22.86
C LYS A 145 -1.81 8.38 21.87
N ALA A 146 -3.12 8.46 21.67
CA ALA A 146 -3.77 9.55 21.00
C ALA A 146 -4.82 10.12 21.95
N VAL A 147 -4.68 11.38 22.33
CA VAL A 147 -5.56 12.09 23.26
C VAL A 147 -6.28 13.19 22.50
N GLU A 148 -7.59 13.26 22.66
CA GLU A 148 -8.42 14.30 22.04
C GLU A 148 -8.00 15.70 22.50
N ASP A 149 -7.90 16.62 21.57
CA ASP A 149 -7.62 18.05 21.79
C ASP A 149 -8.46 18.89 20.81
N GLY A 150 -9.67 19.19 21.21
CA GLY A 150 -10.68 19.84 20.34
C GLY A 150 -11.11 18.91 19.21
N ASP A 151 -10.90 19.34 17.97
CA ASP A 151 -11.23 18.55 16.77
C ASP A 151 -10.08 17.64 16.32
N ASP A 152 -8.94 17.67 17.02
CA ASP A 152 -7.71 16.96 16.69
C ASP A 152 -7.35 15.90 17.75
N TYR A 153 -6.29 15.14 17.48
CA TYR A 153 -5.66 14.22 18.42
C TYR A 153 -4.18 14.56 18.60
N VAL A 154 -3.75 14.68 19.85
CA VAL A 154 -2.33 14.74 20.18
C VAL A 154 -1.78 13.33 20.33
N VAL A 155 -0.87 12.95 19.41
CA VAL A 155 -0.27 11.61 19.39
C VAL A 155 1.12 11.64 20.04
N ASN A 156 1.34 10.76 21.02
CA ASN A 156 2.62 10.59 21.70
C ASN A 156 3.02 9.12 21.73
N GLY A 157 4.20 8.82 21.19
CA GLY A 157 4.74 7.46 21.14
C GLY A 157 5.89 7.32 20.17
N GLN A 158 6.32 6.08 19.93
CA GLN A 158 7.37 5.75 18.99
C GLN A 158 6.98 4.51 18.22
N LYS A 159 6.98 4.61 16.88
CA LYS A 159 6.77 3.49 15.97
C LYS A 159 8.08 3.09 15.31
N VAL A 160 8.26 1.79 15.04
CA VAL A 160 9.44 1.22 14.40
C VAL A 160 9.06 0.32 13.24
N TRP A 161 10.04 -0.01 12.40
CA TRP A 161 9.86 -0.89 11.23
C TRP A 161 8.81 -0.39 10.23
N THR A 162 8.67 0.93 10.13
CA THR A 162 7.72 1.59 9.24
C THR A 162 8.27 1.58 7.82
N THR A 163 8.10 0.47 7.12
CA THR A 163 8.58 0.29 5.74
C THR A 163 8.00 1.36 4.83
N GLY A 164 8.89 2.08 4.14
CA GLY A 164 8.51 3.14 3.22
C GLY A 164 8.07 4.46 3.87
N GLY A 165 8.16 4.59 5.20
CA GLY A 165 7.70 5.78 5.93
C GLY A 165 8.35 7.10 5.51
N MET A 166 9.60 7.06 5.02
CA MET A 166 10.27 8.28 4.49
C MET A 166 9.67 8.82 3.19
N ARG A 167 8.77 8.07 2.55
CA ARG A 167 8.21 8.36 1.22
C ARG A 167 6.70 8.26 1.19
N ALA A 168 6.11 7.86 2.31
CA ALA A 168 4.68 7.77 2.45
C ALA A 168 4.11 9.18 2.60
N ASP A 169 3.00 9.41 1.92
CA ASP A 169 2.17 10.59 2.08
C ASP A 169 1.23 10.41 3.28
N TRP A 170 0.88 9.15 3.58
CA TRP A 170 -0.05 8.77 4.63
C TRP A 170 0.43 7.56 5.43
N ALA A 171 0.04 7.50 6.69
CA ALA A 171 0.25 6.33 7.53
C ALA A 171 -1.06 5.80 8.10
N ILE A 172 -1.19 4.47 8.15
CA ILE A 172 -2.13 3.83 9.06
C ILE A 172 -1.48 3.72 10.43
N LEU A 173 -2.03 4.43 11.41
CA LEU A 173 -1.50 4.47 12.77
C LEU A 173 -2.42 3.74 13.72
N LEU A 174 -1.85 2.88 14.57
CA LEU A 174 -2.55 2.29 15.72
C LEU A 174 -2.09 2.99 17.00
N ALA A 175 -3.01 3.64 17.71
CA ALA A 175 -2.74 4.31 18.97
C ALA A 175 -3.86 4.09 19.98
N LYS A 176 -3.53 4.14 21.28
CA LYS A 176 -4.50 4.03 22.37
C LYS A 176 -5.31 5.31 22.50
N THR A 177 -6.63 5.15 22.53
CA THR A 177 -7.61 6.20 22.82
C THR A 177 -8.42 5.92 24.07
N GLU A 178 -8.37 4.69 24.57
CA GLU A 178 -9.04 4.29 25.81
C GLU A 178 -8.01 3.93 26.87
N PHE A 179 -8.15 4.47 28.08
CA PHE A 179 -7.17 4.37 29.17
C PHE A 179 -7.74 3.78 30.46
N ALA A 180 -9.01 3.41 30.51
CA ALA A 180 -9.63 2.83 31.69
C ALA A 180 -8.98 1.45 32.01
N PRO A 181 -8.62 1.19 33.28
CA PRO A 181 -7.84 0.01 33.67
C PRO A 181 -8.60 -1.31 33.54
N ASP A 182 -9.92 -1.26 33.47
CA ASP A 182 -10.81 -2.42 33.34
C ASP A 182 -11.10 -2.79 31.89
N VAL A 183 -10.72 -1.94 30.91
CA VAL A 183 -10.88 -2.24 29.50
C VAL A 183 -9.79 -3.19 29.01
N PRO A 184 -10.14 -4.31 28.36
CA PRO A 184 -9.15 -5.23 27.79
C PRO A 184 -8.22 -4.52 26.82
N LYS A 185 -6.91 -4.76 26.91
CA LYS A 185 -5.87 -4.07 26.12
C LYS A 185 -6.18 -4.01 24.63
N HIS A 186 -6.68 -5.08 24.02
CA HIS A 186 -6.99 -5.15 22.58
C HIS A 186 -8.19 -4.27 22.16
N ARG A 187 -8.93 -3.70 23.12
CA ARG A 187 -10.07 -2.79 22.87
C ARG A 187 -9.74 -1.32 23.12
N THR A 188 -8.50 -1.03 23.48
CA THR A 188 -8.09 0.33 23.84
C THR A 188 -7.58 1.15 22.66
N PHE A 189 -7.52 0.56 21.47
CA PHE A 189 -6.92 1.18 20.29
C PHE A 189 -7.94 1.73 19.30
N SER A 190 -7.56 2.84 18.70
CA SER A 190 -8.16 3.35 17.47
C SER A 190 -7.17 3.29 16.31
N TYR A 191 -7.73 3.23 15.10
CA TYR A 191 -7.00 3.20 13.85
C TYR A 191 -7.14 4.57 13.19
N PHE A 192 -6.02 5.23 12.96
CA PHE A 192 -5.97 6.58 12.39
C PHE A 192 -5.42 6.55 10.97
N LEU A 193 -5.95 7.43 10.14
CA LEU A 193 -5.39 7.81 8.84
C LEU A 193 -4.62 9.11 9.09
N MET A 194 -3.30 9.02 9.13
CA MET A 194 -2.39 10.12 9.53
C MET A 194 -1.58 10.57 8.31
N ASP A 195 -1.49 11.88 8.09
CA ASP A 195 -0.65 12.56 7.11
C ASP A 195 0.77 12.87 7.64
#